data_09277c563b2f1165e750ba2d0f398160
#
_entry.id   09277c563b2f1165e750ba2d0f398160
#
_cell.length_a   1.000
_cell.length_b   1.000
_cell.length_c   1.000
_cell.angle_alpha   90.00
_cell.angle_beta   90.00
_cell.angle_gamma   90.00
#
_symmetry.space_group_name_H-M   'P 1'
#
loop_
_entity.id
_entity.type
_entity.pdbx_description
1 polymer ?
#
loop_
_entity_poly.entity_id
_entity_poly.type
_entity_poly.pdbx_seq_one_letter_code
_entity_poly.pdbx_strand_id
1 'polypeptide(L)'
;MDNFQAIMLGLPVDDDLVDDGWTHHFAVVNHPKVVEGMTGADIARSGEQLDYQVMEAHRRRVEELVSDPVMADILKPYYRYICKRPCFHDEYLPAFNASNISLIDCPAGIERITDKGPVVDGHQYEVDCIIYGTGFEPEQTPLFRRAGHEIVGRGGVTLAEEWADGPHTLFGMMSRGFPNLFVMPAPFQQAVVTVNYTQLAVLGGEFIGRAVGLLAQEGVDVFEVSAEAEAKWVQGIVDRHIDASRVMAACTPSRINNEGHPEERSPLTGAYRGGLGDWFGYRERLQQWLEDGRFDGLELEVRSKAS
;
A
#
# COMPACT_ATOMS: atom_id res chain seq x y z
N MET A 1 8.28 -15.33 4.48
CA MET A 1 7.50 -14.28 3.80
C MET A 1 6.69 -14.82 2.64
N ASP A 2 7.20 -15.68 1.76
CA ASP A 2 6.45 -16.23 0.62
C ASP A 2 5.20 -17.01 1.04
N ASN A 3 5.25 -17.78 2.12
CA ASN A 3 4.07 -18.44 2.70
C ASN A 3 2.99 -17.42 3.11
N PHE A 4 3.38 -16.37 3.83
CA PHE A 4 2.48 -15.28 4.21
C PHE A 4 1.87 -14.58 2.99
N GLN A 5 2.68 -14.29 1.97
CA GLN A 5 2.21 -13.68 0.73
C GLN A 5 1.24 -14.61 -0.03
N ALA A 6 1.49 -15.91 -0.04
CA ALA A 6 0.60 -16.90 -0.65
C ALA A 6 -0.77 -16.91 0.03
N ILE A 7 -0.81 -16.95 1.37
CA ILE A 7 -2.04 -16.89 2.15
C ILE A 7 -2.82 -15.60 1.85
N MET A 8 -2.14 -14.45 1.84
CA MET A 8 -2.76 -13.16 1.54
C MET A 8 -3.37 -13.10 0.13
N LEU A 9 -2.78 -13.83 -0.83
CA LEU A 9 -3.28 -13.92 -2.21
C LEU A 9 -4.34 -15.02 -2.40
N GLY A 10 -4.68 -15.75 -1.35
CA GLY A 10 -5.59 -16.88 -1.45
C GLY A 10 -5.02 -18.09 -2.19
N LEU A 11 -3.70 -18.22 -2.25
CA LEU A 11 -3.03 -19.38 -2.84
C LEU A 11 -2.98 -20.54 -1.83
N PRO A 12 -3.06 -21.79 -2.29
CA PRO A 12 -2.96 -22.93 -1.40
C PRO A 12 -1.57 -23.00 -0.76
N VAL A 13 -1.53 -23.30 0.54
CA VAL A 13 -0.32 -23.59 1.31
C VAL A 13 -0.54 -24.85 2.12
N ASP A 14 0.52 -25.62 2.37
CA ASP A 14 0.42 -26.84 3.17
C ASP A 14 0.23 -26.49 4.65
N ASP A 15 0.95 -25.49 5.14
CA ASP A 15 0.90 -25.01 6.51
C ASP A 15 0.91 -23.49 6.55
N ASP A 16 0.20 -22.88 7.51
CA ASP A 16 0.34 -21.47 7.86
C ASP A 16 1.54 -21.30 8.79
N LEU A 17 2.67 -20.84 8.24
CA LEU A 17 3.91 -20.66 8.99
C LEU A 17 3.91 -19.37 9.85
N VAL A 18 2.89 -18.54 9.75
CA VAL A 18 2.72 -17.31 10.54
C VAL A 18 1.75 -17.55 11.69
N ASP A 19 0.62 -18.18 11.40
CA ASP A 19 -0.39 -18.64 12.35
C ASP A 19 -0.82 -17.56 13.35
N ASP A 20 -1.20 -16.39 12.82
CA ASP A 20 -1.61 -15.23 13.61
C ASP A 20 -2.91 -14.58 13.10
N GLY A 21 -3.34 -13.50 13.76
CA GLY A 21 -4.56 -12.78 13.40
C GLY A 21 -4.57 -12.21 11.97
N TRP A 22 -3.40 -12.02 11.34
CA TRP A 22 -3.30 -11.60 9.95
C TRP A 22 -3.67 -12.74 9.00
N THR A 23 -2.99 -13.87 9.15
CA THR A 23 -3.18 -15.00 8.25
C THR A 23 -4.53 -15.64 8.44
N HIS A 24 -5.02 -15.78 9.68
CA HIS A 24 -6.35 -16.31 9.97
C HIS A 24 -7.46 -15.49 9.33
N HIS A 25 -7.40 -14.15 9.42
CA HIS A 25 -8.40 -13.30 8.79
C HIS A 25 -8.41 -13.49 7.27
N PHE A 26 -7.25 -13.37 6.63
CA PHE A 26 -7.16 -13.45 5.16
C PHE A 26 -7.44 -14.86 4.63
N ALA A 27 -7.05 -15.89 5.35
CA ALA A 27 -7.39 -17.26 5.00
C ALA A 27 -8.92 -17.47 4.94
N VAL A 28 -9.66 -16.85 5.87
CA VAL A 28 -11.13 -16.94 5.89
C VAL A 28 -11.76 -16.10 4.78
N VAL A 29 -11.34 -14.84 4.62
CA VAL A 29 -11.99 -13.88 3.70
C VAL A 29 -11.63 -14.15 2.24
N ASN A 30 -10.41 -14.57 1.94
CA ASN A 30 -9.94 -14.82 0.59
C ASN A 30 -10.29 -16.23 0.07
N HIS A 31 -10.75 -17.13 0.94
CA HIS A 31 -11.23 -18.47 0.58
C HIS A 31 -12.71 -18.67 0.91
N PRO A 32 -13.63 -17.82 0.40
CA PRO A 32 -15.05 -18.12 0.56
C PRO A 32 -15.29 -19.48 -0.11
N LYS A 33 -16.07 -20.32 0.57
CA LYS A 33 -16.48 -21.62 0.00
C LYS A 33 -17.26 -21.35 -1.29
N VAL A 34 -16.60 -21.52 -2.41
CA VAL A 34 -17.23 -21.41 -3.73
C VAL A 34 -17.98 -22.72 -4.00
N VAL A 35 -19.29 -22.63 -4.15
CA VAL A 35 -20.15 -23.75 -4.53
C VAL A 35 -20.50 -23.59 -6.00
N GLU A 36 -20.62 -24.70 -6.72
CA GLU A 36 -21.02 -24.72 -8.12
C GLU A 36 -22.31 -23.90 -8.34
N GLY A 37 -22.29 -23.00 -9.32
CA GLY A 37 -23.41 -22.11 -9.63
C GLY A 37 -23.38 -20.73 -8.95
N MET A 38 -22.41 -20.44 -8.06
CA MET A 38 -22.24 -19.10 -7.50
C MET A 38 -21.77 -18.12 -8.56
N THR A 39 -22.40 -16.94 -8.56
CA THR A 39 -21.94 -15.79 -9.37
C THR A 39 -20.82 -15.03 -8.67
N GLY A 40 -20.09 -14.18 -9.39
CA GLY A 40 -19.09 -13.27 -8.78
C GLY A 40 -19.69 -12.39 -7.68
N ALA A 41 -20.95 -11.98 -7.81
CA ALA A 41 -21.68 -11.23 -6.79
C ALA A 41 -21.96 -12.05 -5.52
N ASP A 42 -22.22 -13.35 -5.66
CA ASP A 42 -22.43 -14.24 -4.52
C ASP A 42 -21.12 -14.48 -3.76
N ILE A 43 -20.02 -14.64 -4.48
CA ILE A 43 -18.66 -14.77 -3.89
C ILE A 43 -18.30 -13.51 -3.11
N ALA A 44 -18.51 -12.33 -3.71
CA ALA A 44 -18.25 -11.05 -3.05
C ALA A 44 -19.10 -10.87 -1.78
N ARG A 45 -20.39 -11.22 -1.83
CA ARG A 45 -21.28 -11.18 -0.68
C ARG A 45 -20.86 -12.16 0.41
N SER A 46 -20.41 -13.34 0.05
CA SER A 46 -19.89 -14.33 1.01
C SER A 46 -18.64 -13.80 1.71
N GLY A 47 -17.70 -13.22 0.99
CA GLY A 47 -16.52 -12.58 1.57
C GLY A 47 -16.88 -11.43 2.52
N GLU A 48 -17.87 -10.62 2.18
CA GLU A 48 -18.37 -9.55 3.05
C GLU A 48 -18.99 -10.09 4.34
N GLN A 49 -19.79 -11.16 4.27
CA GLN A 49 -20.36 -11.79 5.44
C GLN A 49 -19.29 -12.38 6.37
N LEU A 50 -18.25 -12.99 5.81
CA LEU A 50 -17.11 -13.50 6.56
C LEU A 50 -16.34 -12.38 7.25
N ASP A 51 -16.10 -11.26 6.55
CA ASP A 51 -15.48 -10.08 7.13
C ASP A 51 -16.28 -9.54 8.34
N TYR A 52 -17.59 -9.42 8.21
CA TYR A 52 -18.44 -9.01 9.33
C TYR A 52 -18.38 -9.96 10.52
N GLN A 53 -18.28 -11.27 10.30
CA GLN A 53 -18.15 -12.24 11.39
C GLN A 53 -16.83 -12.09 12.14
N VAL A 54 -15.72 -11.85 11.41
CA VAL A 54 -14.42 -11.60 12.03
C VAL A 54 -14.44 -10.27 12.80
N MET A 55 -14.99 -9.21 12.20
CA MET A 55 -15.11 -7.93 12.90
C MET A 55 -16.00 -7.99 14.14
N GLU A 56 -17.01 -8.85 14.14
CA GLU A 56 -17.83 -9.10 15.34
C GLU A 56 -17.04 -9.80 16.45
N ALA A 57 -16.12 -10.68 16.11
CA ALA A 57 -15.22 -11.27 17.10
C ALA A 57 -14.29 -10.21 17.72
N HIS A 58 -13.80 -9.25 16.92
CA HIS A 58 -13.01 -8.12 17.43
C HIS A 58 -13.83 -7.21 18.35
N ARG A 59 -15.09 -6.91 18.04
CA ARG A 59 -15.98 -6.12 18.92
C ARG A 59 -16.24 -6.82 20.25
N ARG A 60 -16.47 -8.13 20.26
CA ARG A 60 -16.58 -8.91 21.49
C ARG A 60 -15.31 -8.87 22.33
N ARG A 61 -14.12 -8.97 21.70
CA ARG A 61 -12.84 -8.84 22.40
C ARG A 61 -12.73 -7.49 23.11
N VAL A 62 -13.23 -6.40 22.52
CA VAL A 62 -13.25 -5.08 23.19
C VAL A 62 -14.12 -5.13 24.45
N GLU A 63 -15.34 -5.73 24.38
CA GLU A 63 -16.24 -5.88 25.53
C GLU A 63 -15.64 -6.74 26.64
N GLU A 64 -14.86 -7.75 26.29
CA GLU A 64 -14.21 -8.63 27.27
C GLU A 64 -13.05 -7.94 28.00
N LEU A 65 -12.35 -7.02 27.35
CA LEU A 65 -11.11 -6.41 27.84
C LEU A 65 -11.31 -5.01 28.45
N VAL A 66 -12.36 -4.28 28.06
CA VAL A 66 -12.63 -2.91 28.54
C VAL A 66 -13.84 -2.94 29.46
N SER A 67 -13.61 -2.57 30.72
CA SER A 67 -14.61 -2.73 31.80
C SER A 67 -15.76 -1.71 31.74
N ASP A 68 -15.49 -0.49 31.25
CA ASP A 68 -16.48 0.55 31.06
C ASP A 68 -17.24 0.31 29.76
N PRO A 69 -18.56 0.07 29.76
CA PRO A 69 -19.32 -0.24 28.56
C PRO A 69 -19.42 0.93 27.57
N VAL A 70 -19.39 2.18 28.07
CA VAL A 70 -19.41 3.37 27.19
C VAL A 70 -18.08 3.49 26.45
N MET A 71 -16.98 3.34 27.17
CA MET A 71 -15.63 3.34 26.58
C MET A 71 -15.44 2.16 25.62
N ALA A 72 -15.93 0.97 26.00
CA ALA A 72 -15.91 -0.20 25.13
C ALA A 72 -16.64 0.07 23.81
N ASP A 73 -17.80 0.72 23.85
CA ASP A 73 -18.58 1.01 22.64
C ASP A 73 -17.85 1.98 21.70
N ILE A 74 -17.19 3.00 22.23
CA ILE A 74 -16.36 3.94 21.45
C ILE A 74 -15.17 3.23 20.79
N LEU A 75 -14.59 2.24 21.46
CA LEU A 75 -13.40 1.51 20.97
C LEU A 75 -13.74 0.40 19.96
N LYS A 76 -15.02 0.02 19.81
CA LYS A 76 -15.41 -1.02 18.85
C LYS A 76 -15.20 -0.58 17.41
N PRO A 77 -14.57 -1.42 16.56
CA PRO A 77 -14.43 -1.13 15.14
C PRO A 77 -15.75 -1.42 14.39
N TYR A 78 -16.47 -0.36 13.99
CA TYR A 78 -17.71 -0.45 13.21
C TYR A 78 -17.47 -0.29 11.69
N TYR A 79 -16.31 -0.71 11.21
CA TYR A 79 -15.91 -0.67 9.81
C TYR A 79 -15.38 -2.06 9.40
N ARG A 80 -15.21 -2.27 8.09
CA ARG A 80 -14.63 -3.50 7.54
C ARG A 80 -13.15 -3.57 7.85
N TYR A 81 -12.62 -4.78 7.97
CA TYR A 81 -11.21 -5.02 8.32
C TYR A 81 -10.22 -4.26 7.44
N ILE A 82 -10.48 -4.22 6.12
CA ILE A 82 -9.60 -3.55 5.15
C ILE A 82 -9.67 -2.02 5.18
N CYS A 83 -10.65 -1.42 5.86
CA CYS A 83 -10.84 0.04 5.89
C CYS A 83 -9.72 0.76 6.64
N LYS A 84 -9.07 0.09 7.57
CA LYS A 84 -7.95 0.61 8.35
C LYS A 84 -6.81 -0.40 8.37
N ARG A 85 -5.59 0.07 8.62
CA ARG A 85 -4.46 -0.81 8.88
C ARG A 85 -4.69 -1.50 10.23
N PRO A 86 -4.87 -2.81 10.31
CA PRO A 86 -4.99 -3.49 11.59
C PRO A 86 -3.68 -3.39 12.36
N CYS A 87 -3.80 -3.19 13.68
CA CYS A 87 -2.71 -3.17 14.63
C CYS A 87 -2.97 -4.22 15.70
N PHE A 88 -1.94 -4.94 16.10
CA PHE A 88 -2.01 -5.99 17.12
C PHE A 88 -1.20 -5.53 18.33
N HIS A 89 -1.86 -5.47 19.49
CA HIS A 89 -1.24 -5.08 20.74
C HIS A 89 -2.04 -5.65 21.92
N ASP A 90 -1.36 -6.29 22.85
CA ASP A 90 -2.04 -6.96 23.97
C ASP A 90 -2.42 -5.99 25.09
N GLU A 91 -1.72 -4.89 25.25
CA GLU A 91 -1.91 -3.94 26.34
C GLU A 91 -2.78 -2.73 25.96
N TYR A 92 -3.08 -2.51 24.67
CA TYR A 92 -3.82 -1.32 24.21
C TYR A 92 -5.23 -1.25 24.81
N LEU A 93 -6.04 -2.29 24.66
CA LEU A 93 -7.41 -2.32 25.19
C LEU A 93 -7.42 -2.34 26.74
N PRO A 94 -6.62 -3.18 27.42
CA PRO A 94 -6.55 -3.15 28.87
C PRO A 94 -6.11 -1.83 29.48
N ALA A 95 -5.31 -1.03 28.75
CA ALA A 95 -4.85 0.29 29.22
C ALA A 95 -6.02 1.23 29.58
N PHE A 96 -7.14 1.13 28.86
CA PHE A 96 -8.34 1.95 29.12
C PHE A 96 -9.05 1.62 30.43
N ASN A 97 -8.68 0.57 31.13
CA ASN A 97 -9.17 0.28 32.49
C ASN A 97 -8.38 1.02 33.58
N ALA A 98 -7.28 1.71 33.23
CA ALA A 98 -6.47 2.44 34.19
C ALA A 98 -7.12 3.79 34.52
N SER A 99 -7.12 4.16 35.81
CA SER A 99 -7.76 5.38 36.31
C SER A 99 -7.11 6.69 35.84
N ASN A 100 -5.92 6.61 35.27
CA ASN A 100 -5.16 7.76 34.73
C ASN A 100 -5.29 7.88 33.20
N ILE A 101 -6.15 7.10 32.56
CA ILE A 101 -6.43 7.17 31.12
C ILE A 101 -7.89 7.61 30.92
N SER A 102 -8.07 8.60 30.07
CA SER A 102 -9.39 9.06 29.61
C SER A 102 -9.46 9.01 28.10
N LEU A 103 -10.52 8.44 27.57
CA LEU A 103 -10.83 8.45 26.14
C LEU A 103 -11.86 9.57 25.88
N ILE A 104 -11.51 10.45 24.96
CA ILE A 104 -12.39 11.54 24.54
C ILE A 104 -12.89 11.22 23.12
N ASP A 105 -14.19 10.95 23.01
CA ASP A 105 -14.82 10.80 21.70
C ASP A 105 -15.05 12.19 21.08
N CYS A 106 -14.39 12.46 19.95
CA CYS A 106 -14.47 13.75 19.28
C CYS A 106 -14.61 13.57 17.75
N PRO A 107 -15.76 13.05 17.29
CA PRO A 107 -15.96 12.77 15.86
C PRO A 107 -15.88 14.02 14.96
N ALA A 108 -16.14 15.21 15.51
CA ALA A 108 -15.96 16.49 14.82
C ALA A 108 -14.50 17.00 14.85
N GLY A 109 -13.60 16.29 15.56
CA GLY A 109 -12.20 16.70 15.74
C GLY A 109 -11.99 17.73 16.85
N ILE A 110 -10.73 18.13 17.01
CA ILE A 110 -10.33 19.16 17.98
C ILE A 110 -10.69 20.53 17.40
N GLU A 111 -11.44 21.36 18.15
CA GLU A 111 -11.86 22.70 17.71
C GLU A 111 -10.68 23.65 17.57
N ARG A 112 -9.79 23.65 18.57
CA ARG A 112 -8.58 24.46 18.60
C ARG A 112 -7.60 23.94 19.67
N ILE A 113 -6.37 24.32 19.54
CA ILE A 113 -5.32 24.12 20.54
C ILE A 113 -4.95 25.46 21.14
N THR A 114 -4.95 25.54 22.47
CA THR A 114 -4.54 26.72 23.22
C THR A 114 -3.17 26.49 23.86
N ASP A 115 -2.66 27.47 24.57
CA ASP A 115 -1.44 27.36 25.40
C ASP A 115 -1.56 26.38 26.56
N LYS A 116 -2.79 25.95 26.89
CA LYS A 116 -3.06 24.98 27.95
C LYS A 116 -3.43 23.58 27.44
N GLY A 117 -3.74 23.44 26.15
CA GLY A 117 -4.09 22.15 25.55
C GLY A 117 -5.26 22.21 24.57
N PRO A 118 -5.78 21.06 24.14
CA PRO A 118 -6.87 20.98 23.17
C PRO A 118 -8.22 21.37 23.77
N VAL A 119 -9.11 21.88 22.90
CA VAL A 119 -10.51 22.15 23.21
C VAL A 119 -11.39 21.26 22.33
N VAL A 120 -12.30 20.50 22.97
CA VAL A 120 -13.25 19.61 22.32
C VAL A 120 -14.62 19.88 22.95
N ASP A 121 -15.65 20.11 22.12
CA ASP A 121 -17.03 20.43 22.52
C ASP A 121 -17.10 21.55 23.58
N GLY A 122 -16.26 22.60 23.39
CA GLY A 122 -16.15 23.74 24.30
C GLY A 122 -15.42 23.46 25.61
N HIS A 123 -15.03 22.20 25.87
CA HIS A 123 -14.26 21.84 27.06
C HIS A 123 -12.75 21.86 26.77
N GLN A 124 -11.98 22.53 27.64
CA GLN A 124 -10.53 22.57 27.55
C GLN A 124 -9.89 21.48 28.40
N TYR A 125 -9.05 20.66 27.78
CA TYR A 125 -8.23 19.65 28.45
C TYR A 125 -6.84 20.22 28.71
N GLU A 126 -6.49 20.45 29.97
CA GLU A 126 -5.16 20.95 30.31
C GLU A 126 -4.14 19.80 30.28
N VAL A 127 -3.08 19.97 29.49
CA VAL A 127 -2.02 18.97 29.29
C VAL A 127 -0.65 19.63 29.23
N ASP A 128 0.37 18.92 29.67
CA ASP A 128 1.77 19.35 29.60
C ASP A 128 2.44 19.00 28.28
N CYS A 129 1.89 18.02 27.56
CA CYS A 129 2.44 17.53 26.30
C CYS A 129 1.34 17.04 25.37
N ILE A 130 1.47 17.33 24.08
CA ILE A 130 0.60 16.80 23.02
C ILE A 130 1.44 15.94 22.09
N ILE A 131 1.04 14.68 21.92
CA ILE A 131 1.68 13.75 20.97
C ILE A 131 0.75 13.59 19.75
N TYR A 132 1.22 14.03 18.60
CA TYR A 132 0.49 13.92 17.34
C TYR A 132 0.70 12.55 16.73
N GLY A 133 -0.34 11.72 16.69
CA GLY A 133 -0.39 10.43 16.01
C GLY A 133 -1.25 10.48 14.76
N THR A 134 -1.18 11.56 13.97
CA THR A 134 -2.07 11.86 12.85
C THR A 134 -1.81 11.05 11.58
N GLY A 135 -0.77 10.20 11.58
CA GLY A 135 -0.42 9.33 10.46
C GLY A 135 0.57 9.94 9.48
N PHE A 136 0.82 9.19 8.42
CA PHE A 136 1.72 9.59 7.33
C PHE A 136 0.92 9.91 6.07
N GLU A 137 1.50 10.66 5.15
CA GLU A 137 1.02 10.92 3.78
C GLU A 137 1.81 10.06 2.76
N PRO A 138 1.75 8.72 2.78
CA PRO A 138 2.70 7.91 2.03
C PRO A 138 2.38 7.78 0.54
N GLU A 139 1.11 7.85 0.16
CA GLU A 139 0.66 7.36 -1.14
C GLU A 139 0.34 8.50 -2.12
N GLN A 140 -0.10 9.63 -1.60
CA GLN A 140 -0.52 10.79 -2.38
C GLN A 140 0.50 11.93 -2.36
N THR A 141 1.53 11.80 -1.53
CA THR A 141 2.58 12.80 -1.46
C THR A 141 3.46 12.72 -2.71
N PRO A 142 3.51 13.74 -3.53
CA PRO A 142 4.39 13.77 -4.70
C PRO A 142 5.83 13.44 -4.33
N LEU A 143 6.55 12.77 -5.24
CA LEU A 143 7.93 12.35 -4.99
C LEU A 143 8.85 13.50 -4.59
N PHE A 144 8.70 14.69 -5.18
CA PHE A 144 9.50 15.85 -4.84
C PHE A 144 9.33 16.28 -3.39
N ARG A 145 8.11 16.18 -2.84
CA ARG A 145 7.85 16.50 -1.43
C ARG A 145 8.50 15.48 -0.50
N ARG A 146 8.50 14.20 -0.89
CA ARG A 146 9.18 13.13 -0.14
C ARG A 146 10.70 13.21 -0.25
N ALA A 147 11.21 13.57 -1.42
CA ALA A 147 12.64 13.73 -1.68
C ALA A 147 13.21 15.05 -1.10
N GLY A 148 12.35 16.04 -0.84
CA GLY A 148 12.76 17.38 -0.41
C GLY A 148 13.32 18.25 -1.55
N HIS A 149 13.27 17.79 -2.80
CA HIS A 149 13.69 18.52 -3.98
C HIS A 149 12.97 17.99 -5.23
N GLU A 150 12.89 18.82 -6.27
CA GLU A 150 12.37 18.41 -7.57
C GLU A 150 13.34 17.44 -8.26
N ILE A 151 12.77 16.45 -8.95
CA ILE A 151 13.50 15.55 -9.86
C ILE A 151 13.25 16.07 -11.26
N VAL A 152 14.30 16.58 -11.91
CA VAL A 152 14.21 17.22 -13.22
C VAL A 152 14.82 16.31 -14.28
N GLY A 153 14.02 15.99 -15.29
CA GLY A 153 14.41 15.15 -16.41
C GLY A 153 14.90 15.93 -17.61
N ARG A 154 14.93 15.26 -18.77
CA ARG A 154 15.30 15.86 -20.06
C ARG A 154 14.35 17.01 -20.41
N GLY A 155 14.89 18.05 -20.99
CA GLY A 155 14.11 19.22 -21.39
C GLY A 155 13.59 20.09 -20.24
N GLY A 156 13.97 19.79 -19.00
CA GLY A 156 13.56 20.56 -17.83
C GLY A 156 12.20 20.15 -17.25
N VAL A 157 11.59 19.09 -17.77
CA VAL A 157 10.32 18.54 -17.24
C VAL A 157 10.57 17.91 -15.88
N THR A 158 9.75 18.23 -14.90
CA THR A 158 9.82 17.63 -13.56
C THR A 158 9.07 16.29 -13.52
N LEU A 159 9.49 15.40 -12.64
CA LEU A 159 8.78 14.12 -12.43
C LEU A 159 7.35 14.35 -11.90
N ALA A 160 7.13 15.44 -11.17
CA ALA A 160 5.80 15.84 -10.72
C ALA A 160 4.88 16.25 -11.90
N GLU A 161 5.42 16.92 -12.92
CA GLU A 161 4.69 17.25 -14.14
C GLU A 161 4.41 16.00 -14.98
N GLU A 162 5.41 15.12 -15.15
CA GLU A 162 5.26 13.85 -15.89
C GLU A 162 4.23 12.92 -15.26
N TRP A 163 4.14 12.90 -13.95
CA TRP A 163 3.18 12.07 -13.20
C TRP A 163 1.93 12.81 -12.73
N ALA A 164 1.58 13.93 -13.37
CA ALA A 164 0.44 14.77 -12.93
C ALA A 164 -0.91 14.03 -12.94
N ASP A 165 -1.11 13.11 -13.87
CA ASP A 165 -2.30 12.24 -13.98
C ASP A 165 -2.12 10.86 -13.32
N GLY A 166 -0.93 10.56 -12.84
CA GLY A 166 -0.52 9.33 -12.20
C GLY A 166 0.86 8.87 -12.66
N PRO A 167 1.42 7.82 -12.05
CA PRO A 167 2.73 7.31 -12.43
C PRO A 167 2.77 6.79 -13.87
N HIS A 168 3.86 7.11 -14.57
CA HIS A 168 4.25 6.52 -15.84
C HIS A 168 5.61 5.85 -15.64
N THR A 169 5.64 4.52 -15.64
CA THR A 169 6.85 3.78 -15.27
C THR A 169 7.07 2.53 -16.10
N LEU A 170 8.29 2.05 -16.06
CA LEU A 170 8.64 0.66 -16.33
C LEU A 170 8.97 -0.02 -14.99
N PHE A 171 8.33 -1.13 -14.70
CA PHE A 171 8.46 -1.92 -13.45
C PHE A 171 8.12 -1.16 -12.15
N GLY A 172 7.46 0.00 -12.22
CA GLY A 172 7.24 0.84 -11.04
C GLY A 172 8.51 1.52 -10.50
N MET A 173 9.60 1.52 -11.27
CA MET A 173 10.91 1.97 -10.79
C MET A 173 11.64 2.95 -11.72
N MET A 174 11.34 2.99 -13.00
CA MET A 174 12.01 3.84 -13.98
C MET A 174 10.97 4.58 -14.80
N SER A 175 11.26 5.81 -15.23
CA SER A 175 10.34 6.64 -16.00
C SER A 175 11.05 7.24 -17.21
N ARG A 176 10.37 7.32 -18.35
CA ARG A 176 10.90 7.95 -19.55
C ARG A 176 11.16 9.44 -19.32
N GLY A 177 12.17 9.98 -19.95
CA GLY A 177 12.60 11.37 -19.78
C GLY A 177 13.50 11.60 -18.57
N PHE A 178 13.72 10.56 -17.75
CA PHE A 178 14.54 10.62 -16.54
C PHE A 178 15.69 9.59 -16.63
N PRO A 179 16.71 9.87 -17.42
CA PRO A 179 17.84 8.95 -17.62
C PRO A 179 18.57 8.70 -16.29
N ASN A 180 19.07 7.47 -16.14
CA ASN A 180 19.83 7.02 -14.96
C ASN A 180 19.07 7.15 -13.64
N LEU A 181 17.75 7.28 -13.67
CA LEU A 181 16.91 7.36 -12.48
C LEU A 181 16.27 6.01 -12.17
N PHE A 182 16.46 5.56 -10.93
CA PHE A 182 15.60 4.57 -10.30
C PHE A 182 14.84 5.19 -9.14
N VAL A 183 13.56 4.91 -9.04
CA VAL A 183 12.72 5.20 -7.89
C VAL A 183 12.44 3.89 -7.18
N MET A 184 12.52 3.87 -5.86
CA MET A 184 12.16 2.65 -5.11
C MET A 184 10.69 2.28 -5.37
N PRO A 185 10.41 0.99 -5.65
CA PRO A 185 9.05 0.57 -5.94
C PRO A 185 8.15 0.77 -4.72
N ALA A 186 6.96 1.27 -4.95
CA ALA A 186 5.98 1.53 -3.90
C ALA A 186 4.57 1.11 -4.34
N PRO A 187 3.65 0.82 -3.40
CA PRO A 187 2.23 0.74 -3.71
C PRO A 187 1.76 2.02 -4.43
N PHE A 188 0.79 1.90 -5.32
CA PHE A 188 0.25 2.99 -6.14
C PHE A 188 1.25 3.65 -7.11
N GLN A 189 2.39 3.01 -7.35
CA GLN A 189 3.44 3.44 -8.29
C GLN A 189 3.67 2.37 -9.37
N GLN A 190 2.65 1.61 -9.74
CA GLN A 190 2.69 0.55 -10.75
C GLN A 190 3.63 -0.64 -10.43
N ALA A 191 4.08 -0.72 -9.18
CA ALA A 191 4.69 -1.93 -8.63
C ALA A 191 3.63 -2.87 -8.05
N VAL A 192 4.04 -4.00 -7.51
CA VAL A 192 3.13 -4.98 -6.92
C VAL A 192 2.71 -4.60 -5.50
N VAL A 193 1.50 -4.97 -5.10
CA VAL A 193 1.08 -4.93 -3.70
C VAL A 193 1.63 -6.14 -2.95
N THR A 194 2.20 -5.92 -1.79
CA THR A 194 2.72 -6.98 -0.92
C THR A 194 2.18 -6.83 0.50
N VAL A 195 2.26 -7.90 1.26
CA VAL A 195 1.90 -7.90 2.69
C VAL A 195 2.89 -7.10 3.53
N ASN A 196 4.12 -6.95 3.07
CA ASN A 196 5.18 -6.25 3.77
C ASN A 196 5.97 -5.37 2.80
N TYR A 197 5.86 -4.05 2.98
CA TYR A 197 6.58 -3.08 2.17
C TYR A 197 8.10 -3.27 2.18
N THR A 198 8.67 -3.71 3.31
CA THR A 198 10.12 -3.99 3.40
C THR A 198 10.53 -5.09 2.43
N GLN A 199 9.69 -6.09 2.19
CA GLN A 199 9.94 -7.15 1.20
C GLN A 199 10.02 -6.57 -0.23
N LEU A 200 9.12 -5.64 -0.58
CA LEU A 200 9.16 -4.94 -1.85
C LEU A 200 10.41 -4.06 -1.97
N ALA A 201 10.78 -3.36 -0.90
CA ALA A 201 11.98 -2.52 -0.87
C ALA A 201 13.26 -3.34 -1.03
N VAL A 202 13.36 -4.52 -0.40
CA VAL A 202 14.50 -5.44 -0.58
C VAL A 202 14.57 -5.92 -2.03
N LEU A 203 13.47 -6.41 -2.59
CA LEU A 203 13.42 -6.84 -3.99
C LEU A 203 13.82 -5.71 -4.96
N GLY A 204 13.31 -4.50 -4.75
CA GLY A 204 13.65 -3.32 -5.56
C GLY A 204 15.13 -2.95 -5.43
N GLY A 205 15.68 -2.95 -4.21
CA GLY A 205 17.09 -2.66 -3.98
C GLY A 205 18.03 -3.69 -4.62
N GLU A 206 17.69 -4.98 -4.52
CA GLU A 206 18.44 -6.05 -5.19
C GLU A 206 18.38 -5.92 -6.72
N PHE A 207 17.20 -5.64 -7.27
CA PHE A 207 17.02 -5.41 -8.71
C PHE A 207 17.86 -4.23 -9.17
N ILE A 208 17.75 -3.07 -8.52
CA ILE A 208 18.47 -1.85 -8.87
C ILE A 208 19.98 -2.09 -8.81
N GLY A 209 20.48 -2.68 -7.71
CA GLY A 209 21.90 -2.95 -7.53
C GLY A 209 22.47 -3.87 -8.62
N ARG A 210 21.76 -4.93 -8.98
CA ARG A 210 22.16 -5.84 -10.06
C ARG A 210 22.07 -5.20 -11.43
N ALA A 211 20.98 -4.45 -11.71
CA ALA A 211 20.78 -3.75 -12.98
C ALA A 211 21.91 -2.73 -13.23
N VAL A 212 22.23 -1.91 -12.22
CA VAL A 212 23.34 -0.94 -12.31
C VAL A 212 24.67 -1.67 -12.52
N GLY A 213 24.90 -2.79 -11.81
CA GLY A 213 26.12 -3.59 -12.00
C GLY A 213 26.27 -4.15 -13.42
N LEU A 214 25.19 -4.68 -14.00
CA LEU A 214 25.18 -5.20 -15.38
C LEU A 214 25.38 -4.10 -16.41
N LEU A 215 24.67 -2.97 -16.29
CA LEU A 215 24.82 -1.81 -17.16
C LEU A 215 26.27 -1.27 -17.15
N ALA A 216 26.88 -1.20 -15.96
CA ALA A 216 28.28 -0.77 -15.83
C ALA A 216 29.26 -1.74 -16.48
N GLN A 217 29.04 -3.06 -16.39
CA GLN A 217 29.86 -4.08 -17.06
C GLN A 217 29.83 -3.96 -18.58
N GLU A 218 28.67 -3.61 -19.14
CA GLU A 218 28.50 -3.36 -20.58
C GLU A 218 28.99 -1.96 -21.02
N GLY A 219 29.49 -1.15 -20.09
CA GLY A 219 30.01 0.19 -20.38
C GLY A 219 28.93 1.21 -20.72
N VAL A 220 27.73 1.00 -20.25
CA VAL A 220 26.60 1.92 -20.43
C VAL A 220 26.79 3.13 -19.53
N ASP A 221 26.82 4.33 -20.13
CA ASP A 221 26.90 5.60 -19.42
C ASP A 221 25.51 6.15 -19.08
N VAL A 222 24.58 5.99 -20.03
CA VAL A 222 23.21 6.47 -19.88
C VAL A 222 22.26 5.37 -20.31
N PHE A 223 21.26 5.11 -19.48
CA PHE A 223 20.09 4.34 -19.84
C PHE A 223 18.83 5.19 -19.67
N GLU A 224 17.85 4.96 -20.50
CA GLU A 224 16.55 5.62 -20.44
C GLU A 224 15.45 4.64 -20.84
N VAL A 225 14.28 4.74 -20.25
CA VAL A 225 13.13 3.89 -20.60
C VAL A 225 12.64 4.26 -22.01
N SER A 226 12.43 3.26 -22.87
CA SER A 226 11.84 3.47 -24.19
C SER A 226 10.34 3.79 -24.08
N ALA A 227 9.83 4.63 -25.00
CA ALA A 227 8.42 5.00 -25.03
C ALA A 227 7.48 3.77 -25.13
N GLU A 228 7.91 2.78 -25.94
CA GLU A 228 7.12 1.56 -26.14
C GLU A 228 7.04 0.72 -24.86
N ALA A 229 8.14 0.54 -24.15
CA ALA A 229 8.19 -0.28 -22.95
C ALA A 229 7.38 0.35 -21.80
N GLU A 230 7.50 1.65 -21.59
CA GLU A 230 6.70 2.37 -20.61
C GLU A 230 5.21 2.29 -20.95
N ALA A 231 4.82 2.64 -22.17
CA ALA A 231 3.43 2.59 -22.60
C ALA A 231 2.82 1.19 -22.46
N LYS A 232 3.58 0.13 -22.78
CA LYS A 232 3.13 -1.24 -22.63
C LYS A 232 2.96 -1.64 -21.16
N TRP A 233 3.85 -1.20 -20.27
CA TRP A 233 3.73 -1.44 -18.85
C TRP A 233 2.52 -0.74 -18.27
N VAL A 234 2.38 0.56 -18.54
CA VAL A 234 1.25 1.40 -18.10
C VAL A 234 -0.08 0.82 -18.59
N GLN A 235 -0.17 0.45 -19.88
CA GLN A 235 -1.37 -0.16 -20.42
C GLN A 235 -1.72 -1.47 -19.69
N GLY A 236 -0.74 -2.30 -19.38
CA GLY A 236 -0.93 -3.52 -18.63
C GLY A 236 -1.44 -3.28 -17.19
N ILE A 237 -1.06 -2.17 -16.57
CA ILE A 237 -1.61 -1.74 -15.27
C ILE A 237 -3.07 -1.34 -15.40
N VAL A 238 -3.38 -0.49 -16.38
CA VAL A 238 -4.75 0.02 -16.61
C VAL A 238 -5.71 -1.11 -16.98
N ASP A 239 -5.32 -1.99 -17.89
CA ASP A 239 -6.15 -3.11 -18.36
C ASP A 239 -6.53 -4.10 -17.25
N ARG A 240 -5.68 -4.20 -16.23
CA ARG A 240 -5.89 -5.11 -15.09
C ARG A 240 -6.26 -4.38 -13.81
N HIS A 241 -6.55 -3.09 -13.91
CA HIS A 241 -6.99 -2.31 -12.75
C HIS A 241 -8.29 -2.90 -12.18
N ILE A 242 -8.32 -3.07 -10.85
CA ILE A 242 -9.52 -3.46 -10.13
C ILE A 242 -10.10 -2.21 -9.48
N ASP A 243 -11.25 -1.79 -9.97
CA ASP A 243 -11.98 -0.70 -9.33
C ASP A 243 -12.58 -1.18 -8.00
N ALA A 244 -11.94 -0.80 -6.91
CA ALA A 244 -12.38 -1.05 -5.55
C ALA A 244 -13.16 0.13 -4.95
N SER A 245 -13.43 1.19 -5.71
CA SER A 245 -14.02 2.44 -5.24
C SER A 245 -15.33 2.21 -4.48
N ARG A 246 -16.21 1.34 -4.99
CA ARG A 246 -17.48 1.00 -4.34
C ARG A 246 -17.30 0.35 -2.96
N VAL A 247 -16.31 -0.52 -2.82
CA VAL A 247 -16.02 -1.19 -1.53
C VAL A 247 -15.37 -0.20 -0.57
N MET A 248 -14.45 0.61 -1.08
CA MET A 248 -13.73 1.61 -0.31
C MET A 248 -14.58 2.81 0.09
N ALA A 249 -15.61 3.16 -0.68
CA ALA A 249 -16.56 4.22 -0.33
C ALA A 249 -17.36 3.92 0.95
N ALA A 250 -17.52 2.65 1.31
CA ALA A 250 -18.14 2.26 2.58
C ALA A 250 -17.21 2.42 3.80
N CYS A 251 -15.93 2.68 3.57
CA CYS A 251 -14.94 2.88 4.62
C CYS A 251 -14.98 4.33 5.14
N THR A 252 -14.75 4.50 6.45
CA THR A 252 -14.46 5.84 7.00
C THR A 252 -13.21 6.43 6.35
N PRO A 253 -13.09 7.77 6.20
CA PRO A 253 -11.95 8.42 5.59
C PRO A 253 -10.61 7.93 6.15
N SER A 254 -9.70 7.59 5.26
CA SER A 254 -8.34 7.16 5.59
C SER A 254 -7.45 7.22 4.35
N ARG A 255 -6.13 7.10 4.55
CA ARG A 255 -5.17 6.99 3.44
C ARG A 255 -5.50 5.84 2.47
N ILE A 256 -6.13 4.76 2.95
CA ILE A 256 -6.43 3.57 2.13
C ILE A 256 -7.50 3.88 1.09
N ASN A 257 -8.46 4.75 1.41
CA ASN A 257 -9.55 5.14 0.52
C ASN A 257 -9.47 6.60 0.03
N ASN A 258 -8.25 7.14 -0.10
CA ASN A 258 -8.03 8.50 -0.59
C ASN A 258 -8.78 9.54 0.25
N GLU A 259 -8.68 9.44 1.59
CA GLU A 259 -9.36 10.31 2.55
C GLU A 259 -10.88 10.40 2.35
N GLY A 260 -11.49 9.31 1.87
CA GLY A 260 -12.92 9.21 1.60
C GLY A 260 -13.34 9.45 0.15
N HIS A 261 -12.38 9.67 -0.75
CA HIS A 261 -12.58 9.93 -2.19
C HIS A 261 -11.94 8.86 -3.07
N PRO A 262 -12.28 7.56 -2.91
CA PRO A 262 -11.65 6.48 -3.66
C PRO A 262 -11.89 6.58 -5.18
N GLU A 263 -12.97 7.23 -5.60
CA GLU A 263 -13.35 7.47 -7.00
C GLU A 263 -12.42 8.46 -7.73
N GLU A 264 -11.72 9.31 -6.99
CA GLU A 264 -10.76 10.27 -7.55
C GLU A 264 -9.40 9.64 -7.86
N ARG A 265 -9.20 8.38 -7.47
CA ARG A 265 -7.94 7.70 -7.67
C ARG A 265 -7.74 7.30 -9.13
N SER A 266 -6.67 7.81 -9.76
CA SER A 266 -6.33 7.48 -11.15
C SER A 266 -6.07 5.97 -11.31
N PRO A 267 -6.58 5.32 -12.38
CA PRO A 267 -6.20 3.95 -12.73
C PRO A 267 -4.69 3.74 -12.91
N LEU A 268 -3.94 4.80 -13.25
CA LEU A 268 -2.49 4.79 -13.36
C LEU A 268 -1.80 4.50 -12.02
N THR A 269 -2.46 4.75 -10.89
CA THR A 269 -1.96 4.36 -9.57
C THR A 269 -2.19 2.88 -9.25
N GLY A 270 -2.66 2.11 -10.23
CA GLY A 270 -2.86 0.67 -10.12
C GLY A 270 -1.59 -0.10 -9.79
N ALA A 271 -1.77 -1.31 -9.29
CA ALA A 271 -0.67 -2.24 -9.02
C ALA A 271 -0.48 -3.22 -10.18
N TYR A 272 0.76 -3.70 -10.33
CA TYR A 272 1.04 -4.82 -11.23
C TYR A 272 0.20 -6.05 -10.83
N ARG A 273 -0.47 -6.62 -11.85
CA ARG A 273 -1.25 -7.84 -11.72
C ARG A 273 -0.86 -8.79 -12.87
N GLY A 274 -0.17 -9.85 -12.52
CA GLY A 274 0.50 -10.75 -13.47
C GLY A 274 0.07 -12.21 -13.41
N GLY A 275 -1.19 -12.52 -13.11
CA GLY A 275 -1.68 -13.90 -13.06
C GLY A 275 -1.65 -14.50 -11.66
N LEU A 276 -1.42 -15.81 -11.53
CA LEU A 276 -1.38 -16.49 -10.24
C LEU A 276 -0.28 -15.89 -9.35
N GLY A 277 -0.69 -15.12 -8.33
CA GLY A 277 0.21 -14.49 -7.38
C GLY A 277 0.98 -13.31 -7.97
N ASP A 278 0.34 -12.16 -7.98
CA ASP A 278 0.93 -10.90 -8.49
C ASP A 278 2.36 -10.66 -7.98
N TRP A 279 2.65 -10.97 -6.72
CA TRP A 279 3.98 -10.89 -6.12
C TRP A 279 4.99 -11.80 -6.80
N PHE A 280 4.64 -13.08 -6.95
CA PHE A 280 5.54 -14.08 -7.52
C PHE A 280 5.83 -13.78 -8.99
N GLY A 281 4.81 -13.43 -9.76
CA GLY A 281 4.96 -13.04 -11.17
C GLY A 281 5.77 -11.75 -11.36
N TYR A 282 5.63 -10.77 -10.46
CA TYR A 282 6.44 -9.56 -10.50
C TYR A 282 7.92 -9.85 -10.22
N ARG A 283 8.20 -10.62 -9.16
CA ARG A 283 9.55 -11.06 -8.80
C ARG A 283 10.21 -11.85 -9.94
N GLU A 284 9.50 -12.82 -10.50
CA GLU A 284 9.99 -13.62 -11.62
C GLU A 284 10.31 -12.76 -12.84
N ARG A 285 9.46 -11.80 -13.17
CA ARG A 285 9.69 -10.85 -14.28
C ARG A 285 10.96 -10.02 -14.09
N LEU A 286 11.20 -9.51 -12.89
CA LEU A 286 12.41 -8.75 -12.58
C LEU A 286 13.67 -9.63 -12.65
N GLN A 287 13.58 -10.86 -12.13
CA GLN A 287 14.66 -11.84 -12.19
C GLN A 287 14.99 -12.21 -13.63
N GLN A 288 13.98 -12.54 -14.43
CA GLN A 288 14.15 -12.88 -15.85
C GLN A 288 14.81 -11.75 -16.64
N TRP A 289 14.38 -10.50 -16.40
CA TRP A 289 14.98 -9.33 -17.07
C TRP A 289 16.47 -9.19 -16.75
N LEU A 290 16.87 -9.42 -15.50
CA LEU A 290 18.27 -9.41 -15.07
C LEU A 290 19.09 -10.57 -15.68
N GLU A 291 18.49 -11.77 -15.75
CA GLU A 291 19.14 -12.97 -16.28
C GLU A 291 19.33 -12.90 -17.81
N ASP A 292 18.35 -12.36 -18.50
CA ASP A 292 18.44 -12.15 -19.97
C ASP A 292 19.56 -11.17 -20.35
N GLY A 293 19.84 -10.16 -19.50
CA GLY A 293 20.94 -9.21 -19.71
C GLY A 293 20.83 -8.35 -20.98
N ARG A 294 19.65 -8.35 -21.63
CA ARG A 294 19.44 -7.61 -22.88
C ARG A 294 18.95 -6.19 -22.66
N PHE A 295 18.62 -5.84 -21.45
CA PHE A 295 18.05 -4.55 -21.04
C PHE A 295 16.79 -4.18 -21.84
N ASP A 296 15.96 -5.16 -22.15
CA ASP A 296 14.73 -4.97 -22.92
C ASP A 296 13.87 -3.84 -22.31
N GLY A 297 13.51 -2.86 -23.14
CA GLY A 297 12.76 -1.68 -22.71
C GLY A 297 13.61 -0.47 -22.36
N LEU A 298 14.96 -0.57 -22.45
CA LEU A 298 15.85 0.57 -22.28
C LEU A 298 16.49 0.99 -23.60
N GLU A 299 16.67 2.29 -23.77
CA GLU A 299 17.55 2.93 -24.73
C GLU A 299 18.89 3.19 -24.04
N LEU A 300 20.00 2.76 -24.64
CA LEU A 300 21.32 2.77 -24.01
C LEU A 300 22.31 3.66 -24.79
N GLU A 301 23.06 4.49 -24.06
CA GLU A 301 24.21 5.20 -24.59
C GLU A 301 25.48 4.58 -23.98
N VAL A 302 26.33 4.01 -24.82
CA VAL A 302 27.59 3.33 -24.42
C VAL A 302 28.76 4.24 -24.66
N ARG A 303 29.73 4.31 -23.76
CA ARG A 303 30.99 5.02 -23.94
C ARG A 303 31.65 4.57 -25.22
N SER A 304 31.90 5.52 -26.11
CA SER A 304 32.89 5.31 -27.16
C SER A 304 34.22 5.03 -26.46
N LYS A 305 34.75 3.81 -26.58
CA LYS A 305 36.12 3.54 -26.13
C LYS A 305 37.02 4.58 -26.84
N ALA A 306 37.54 5.53 -26.06
CA ALA A 306 38.56 6.43 -26.57
C ALA A 306 39.71 5.55 -27.10
N SER A 307 39.91 5.57 -28.42
CA SER A 307 40.95 4.85 -29.11
C SER A 307 42.34 5.41 -28.74
#